data_bd2179aafacbd00d3cf3a9be1c88a5d8
#
_entry.id   bd2179aafacbd00d3cf3a9be1c88a5d8
#
_cell.length_a   1.000
_cell.length_b   1.000
_cell.length_c   1.000
_cell.angle_alpha   90.00
_cell.angle_beta   90.00
_cell.angle_gamma   90.00
#
_symmetry.space_group_name_H-M   'P 1'
#
loop_
_entity.id
_entity.type
_entity.pdbx_description
1 polymer ?
#
loop_
_entity_poly.entity_id
_entity_poly.type
_entity_poly.pdbx_seq_one_letter_code
_entity_poly.pdbx_strand_id
1 'polypeptide(L)'
;MSTQHSISRVAGRTQAWALAFIALTAWSASADTQTVDWVSIAKSDRTEVFANPATLGVSPASWVIVRTKQNFVEPQPSAKKGKSFLSARNEYRIDCAQRRIAYREMEAYAQLDLQGDRVQKTRIGEKNLKWMDAPTGTVFGEIVDYACKNVPAGLPPATE
;
A
#
# COMPACT_ATOMS: atom_id res chain seq x y z
N MET A 1 27.19 55.36 -74.61
CA MET A 1 26.91 56.41 -73.65
C MET A 1 26.72 55.71 -72.31
N SER A 2 27.77 55.70 -71.63
CA SER A 2 28.15 56.06 -70.25
C SER A 2 27.06 56.09 -69.26
N THR A 3 27.22 55.34 -68.22
CA THR A 3 27.20 55.86 -66.82
C THR A 3 27.38 54.70 -65.85
N GLN A 4 28.37 54.71 -65.28
CA GLN A 4 28.99 54.83 -63.93
C GLN A 4 28.31 54.04 -62.77
N HIS A 5 29.22 53.27 -62.26
CA HIS A 5 29.15 52.49 -61.02
C HIS A 5 28.98 53.39 -59.74
N SER A 6 28.24 52.91 -58.80
CA SER A 6 28.45 53.32 -57.41
C SER A 6 28.46 52.11 -56.50
N ILE A 7 29.58 51.87 -55.88
CA ILE A 7 29.83 50.81 -54.91
C ILE A 7 29.55 51.39 -53.54
N SER A 8 28.50 50.88 -52.87
CA SER A 8 28.26 51.18 -51.46
C SER A 8 28.69 49.98 -50.62
N ARG A 9 29.70 50.20 -49.83
CA ARG A 9 30.13 49.24 -48.77
C ARG A 9 29.14 49.25 -47.66
N VAL A 10 28.58 48.10 -47.38
CA VAL A 10 27.83 47.88 -46.15
C VAL A 10 28.70 47.13 -45.15
N ALA A 11 28.97 47.79 -44.05
CA ALA A 11 29.77 47.30 -42.93
C ALA A 11 29.09 46.11 -42.25
N GLY A 12 29.86 45.04 -42.06
CA GLY A 12 29.43 43.87 -41.34
C GLY A 12 29.18 44.16 -39.85
N ARG A 13 27.99 43.89 -39.40
CA ARG A 13 27.69 43.76 -37.95
C ARG A 13 27.71 42.29 -37.59
N THR A 14 28.80 41.86 -37.00
CA THR A 14 28.91 40.56 -36.32
C THR A 14 27.98 40.55 -35.12
N GLN A 15 26.85 39.87 -35.24
CA GLN A 15 26.01 39.55 -34.12
C GLN A 15 26.56 38.30 -33.43
N ALA A 16 27.12 38.52 -32.24
CA ALA A 16 27.53 37.46 -31.35
C ALA A 16 26.26 36.80 -30.76
N TRP A 17 25.99 35.58 -31.16
CA TRP A 17 24.91 34.76 -30.58
C TRP A 17 25.43 34.19 -29.25
N ALA A 18 24.98 34.75 -28.15
CA ALA A 18 25.19 34.19 -26.83
C ALA A 18 24.27 32.96 -26.69
N LEU A 19 24.84 31.76 -26.76
CA LEU A 19 24.17 30.50 -26.43
C LEU A 19 23.99 30.46 -24.90
N ALA A 20 22.78 30.79 -24.43
CA ALA A 20 22.37 30.55 -23.06
C ALA A 20 22.14 29.05 -22.87
N PHE A 21 23.06 28.35 -22.22
CA PHE A 21 22.87 26.99 -21.76
C PHE A 21 21.90 27.01 -20.55
N ILE A 22 20.65 26.68 -20.81
CA ILE A 22 19.67 26.41 -19.75
C ILE A 22 20.02 25.03 -19.18
N ALA A 23 20.70 24.99 -18.03
CA ALA A 23 20.90 23.77 -17.28
C ALA A 23 19.53 23.33 -16.70
N LEU A 24 18.90 22.34 -17.35
CA LEU A 24 17.77 21.63 -16.74
C LEU A 24 18.32 20.79 -15.59
N THR A 25 18.18 21.29 -14.36
CA THR A 25 18.35 20.48 -13.18
C THR A 25 17.16 19.53 -13.09
N ALA A 26 17.37 18.28 -13.53
CA ALA A 26 16.41 17.20 -13.30
C ALA A 26 16.31 16.96 -11.77
N TRP A 27 15.23 17.42 -11.17
CA TRP A 27 14.87 16.97 -9.84
C TRP A 27 14.50 15.49 -9.92
N SER A 28 15.44 14.64 -9.54
CA SER A 28 15.16 13.23 -9.27
C SER A 28 14.27 13.19 -8.04
N ALA A 29 12.95 13.06 -8.25
CA ALA A 29 12.02 12.69 -7.19
C ALA A 29 12.38 11.27 -6.77
N SER A 30 13.15 11.12 -5.70
CA SER A 30 13.31 9.84 -5.02
C SER A 30 11.93 9.45 -4.51
N ALA A 31 11.29 8.48 -5.16
CA ALA A 31 10.13 7.82 -4.61
C ALA A 31 10.60 7.14 -3.32
N ASP A 32 10.23 7.71 -2.19
CA ASP A 32 10.45 7.13 -0.87
C ASP A 32 9.63 5.83 -0.83
N THR A 33 10.27 4.72 -1.20
CA THR A 33 9.69 3.39 -1.05
C THR A 33 9.69 3.12 0.45
N GLN A 34 8.64 3.54 1.14
CA GLN A 34 8.43 3.15 2.52
C GLN A 34 8.41 1.62 2.57
N THR A 35 9.53 1.05 3.01
CA THR A 35 9.59 -0.36 3.36
C THR A 35 8.62 -0.59 4.50
N VAL A 36 7.55 -1.31 4.22
CA VAL A 36 6.56 -1.67 5.24
C VAL A 36 7.20 -2.70 6.15
N ASP A 37 7.45 -2.34 7.41
CA ASP A 37 7.95 -3.25 8.43
C ASP A 37 6.85 -4.22 8.86
N TRP A 38 6.88 -5.41 8.27
CA TRP A 38 5.99 -6.49 8.62
C TRP A 38 6.53 -7.28 9.82
N VAL A 39 5.76 -7.38 10.89
CA VAL A 39 6.07 -8.15 12.09
C VAL A 39 5.33 -9.48 12.04
N SER A 40 6.03 -10.63 12.10
CA SER A 40 5.39 -11.95 12.21
C SER A 40 4.68 -12.07 13.54
N ILE A 41 3.38 -12.36 13.52
CA ILE A 41 2.51 -12.40 14.70
C ILE A 41 1.84 -13.75 14.93
N ALA A 42 1.72 -14.57 13.88
CA ALA A 42 1.17 -15.91 13.97
C ALA A 42 1.79 -16.82 12.90
N LYS A 43 2.04 -18.06 13.25
CA LYS A 43 2.56 -19.07 12.34
C LYS A 43 1.96 -20.43 12.65
N SER A 44 1.56 -21.15 11.59
CA SER A 44 1.13 -22.53 11.63
C SER A 44 1.80 -23.34 10.51
N ASP A 45 1.48 -24.62 10.40
CA ASP A 45 1.88 -25.48 9.29
C ASP A 45 1.32 -25.05 7.92
N ARG A 46 0.25 -24.23 7.90
CA ARG A 46 -0.46 -23.82 6.70
C ARG A 46 -0.27 -22.37 6.32
N THR A 47 0.08 -21.51 7.28
CA THR A 47 0.09 -20.08 7.03
C THR A 47 1.01 -19.34 7.99
N GLU A 48 1.56 -18.23 7.53
CA GLU A 48 2.25 -17.25 8.35
C GLU A 48 1.61 -15.87 8.18
N VAL A 49 1.33 -15.19 9.30
CA VAL A 49 0.65 -13.90 9.34
C VAL A 49 1.59 -12.85 9.91
N PHE A 50 1.64 -11.73 9.23
CA PHE A 50 2.41 -10.56 9.61
C PHE A 50 1.47 -9.37 9.80
N ALA A 51 1.70 -8.57 10.83
CA ALA A 51 1.02 -7.29 11.02
C ALA A 51 1.92 -6.13 10.57
N ASN A 52 1.27 -5.05 10.13
CA ASN A 52 1.94 -3.78 9.91
C ASN A 52 1.65 -2.84 11.08
N PRO A 53 2.61 -2.58 12.00
CA PRO A 53 2.40 -1.75 13.17
C PRO A 53 1.96 -0.32 12.84
N ALA A 54 2.45 0.24 11.72
CA ALA A 54 2.11 1.59 11.28
C ALA A 54 0.63 1.75 10.86
N THR A 55 -0.11 0.64 10.73
CA THR A 55 -1.53 0.66 10.33
C THR A 55 -2.49 0.44 11.49
N LEU A 56 -1.96 0.27 12.71
CA LEU A 56 -2.82 0.19 13.89
C LEU A 56 -3.53 1.52 14.12
N GLY A 57 -4.82 1.44 14.31
CA GLY A 57 -5.66 2.61 14.49
C GLY A 57 -6.97 2.24 15.16
N VAL A 58 -7.82 3.24 15.38
CA VAL A 58 -9.15 3.07 15.94
C VAL A 58 -10.17 3.66 14.98
N SER A 59 -11.22 2.89 14.65
CA SER A 59 -12.31 3.37 13.81
C SER A 59 -13.23 4.33 14.58
N PRO A 60 -14.10 5.11 13.91
CA PRO A 60 -15.11 5.94 14.57
C PRO A 60 -16.05 5.16 15.49
N ALA A 61 -16.23 3.86 15.24
CA ALA A 61 -17.00 2.96 16.08
C ALA A 61 -16.20 2.34 17.24
N SER A 62 -15.01 2.86 17.53
CA SER A 62 -14.09 2.39 18.57
C SER A 62 -13.53 0.96 18.36
N TRP A 63 -13.60 0.44 17.16
CA TRP A 63 -12.95 -0.83 16.81
C TRP A 63 -11.50 -0.61 16.41
N VAL A 64 -10.62 -1.52 16.83
CA VAL A 64 -9.22 -1.47 16.42
C VAL A 64 -9.11 -1.90 14.94
N ILE A 65 -8.32 -1.13 14.19
CA ILE A 65 -7.99 -1.42 12.80
C ILE A 65 -6.61 -2.04 12.77
N VAL A 66 -6.44 -3.15 12.07
CA VAL A 66 -5.14 -3.74 11.80
C VAL A 66 -5.08 -4.22 10.36
N ARG A 67 -3.94 -3.99 9.70
CA ARG A 67 -3.65 -4.59 8.39
C ARG A 67 -2.62 -5.69 8.54
N THR A 68 -2.91 -6.80 7.89
CA THR A 68 -2.02 -7.97 7.89
C THR A 68 -1.64 -8.37 6.47
N LYS A 69 -0.48 -8.99 6.36
CA LYS A 69 -0.05 -9.82 5.24
C LYS A 69 -0.13 -11.26 5.70
N GLN A 70 -0.69 -12.14 4.90
CA GLN A 70 -0.78 -13.57 5.17
C GLN A 70 -0.20 -14.34 3.98
N ASN A 71 0.76 -15.20 4.25
CA ASN A 71 1.35 -16.13 3.29
C ASN A 71 0.79 -17.53 3.55
N PHE A 72 0.45 -18.25 2.50
CA PHE A 72 -0.07 -19.61 2.56
C PHE A 72 0.95 -20.59 2.00
N VAL A 73 1.10 -21.74 2.65
CA VAL A 73 1.97 -22.83 2.19
C VAL A 73 1.43 -23.44 0.90
N GLU A 74 0.11 -23.58 0.82
CA GLU A 74 -0.59 -24.14 -0.35
C GLU A 74 -1.47 -23.08 -1.01
N PRO A 75 -1.65 -23.13 -2.36
CA PRO A 75 -2.53 -22.24 -3.06
C PRO A 75 -3.97 -22.31 -2.55
N GLN A 76 -4.55 -21.16 -2.24
CA GLN A 76 -5.93 -21.02 -1.81
C GLN A 76 -6.84 -20.72 -3.01
N PRO A 77 -8.06 -21.27 -3.06
CA PRO A 77 -9.00 -21.00 -4.15
C PRO A 77 -9.48 -19.54 -4.10
N SER A 78 -9.48 -18.87 -5.24
CA SER A 78 -10.09 -17.55 -5.40
C SER A 78 -11.57 -17.67 -5.72
N ALA A 79 -12.35 -16.63 -5.39
CA ALA A 79 -13.74 -16.51 -5.86
C ALA A 79 -13.84 -16.43 -7.39
N LYS A 80 -12.78 -16.07 -8.09
CA LYS A 80 -12.71 -16.14 -9.56
C LYS A 80 -12.36 -17.56 -9.98
N LYS A 81 -13.25 -18.18 -10.75
CA LYS A 81 -13.08 -19.56 -11.26
C LYS A 81 -11.70 -19.76 -11.92
N GLY A 82 -11.01 -20.82 -11.55
CA GLY A 82 -9.70 -21.20 -12.10
C GLY A 82 -8.53 -20.33 -11.65
N LYS A 83 -8.72 -19.47 -10.65
CA LYS A 83 -7.65 -18.69 -10.04
C LYS A 83 -7.38 -19.16 -8.61
N SER A 84 -6.11 -19.10 -8.21
CA SER A 84 -5.67 -19.35 -6.84
C SER A 84 -4.71 -18.25 -6.39
N PHE A 85 -4.44 -18.18 -5.09
CA PHE A 85 -3.53 -17.21 -4.51
C PHE A 85 -2.66 -17.85 -3.42
N LEU A 86 -1.47 -17.30 -3.22
CA LEU A 86 -0.51 -17.72 -2.20
C LEU A 86 -0.33 -16.68 -1.09
N SER A 87 -0.80 -15.46 -1.29
CA SER A 87 -0.79 -14.46 -0.22
C SER A 87 -2.01 -13.56 -0.27
N ALA A 88 -2.32 -12.96 0.88
CA ALA A 88 -3.41 -11.99 0.99
C ALA A 88 -3.00 -10.83 1.90
N ARG A 89 -3.43 -9.62 1.52
CA ARG A 89 -3.46 -8.45 2.41
C ARG A 89 -4.87 -8.32 2.94
N ASN A 90 -5.00 -8.28 4.26
CA ASN A 90 -6.29 -8.15 4.93
C ASN A 90 -6.32 -6.89 5.79
N GLU A 91 -7.48 -6.26 5.87
CA GLU A 91 -7.80 -5.24 6.87
C GLU A 91 -8.94 -5.76 7.74
N TYR A 92 -8.73 -5.70 9.04
CA TYR A 92 -9.68 -6.19 10.02
C TYR A 92 -10.22 -5.05 10.88
N ARG A 93 -11.43 -5.27 11.39
CA ARG A 93 -11.99 -4.59 12.56
C ARG A 93 -11.97 -5.56 13.73
N ILE A 94 -11.50 -5.09 14.87
CA ILE A 94 -11.34 -5.89 16.09
C ILE A 94 -12.07 -5.22 17.23
N ASP A 95 -12.92 -6.00 17.88
CA ASP A 95 -13.58 -5.68 19.13
C ASP A 95 -12.77 -6.35 20.26
N CYS A 96 -11.92 -5.58 20.92
CA CYS A 96 -11.05 -6.09 21.97
C CYS A 96 -11.85 -6.54 23.21
N ALA A 97 -12.95 -5.87 23.54
CA ALA A 97 -13.76 -6.19 24.70
C ALA A 97 -14.45 -7.56 24.57
N GLN A 98 -14.88 -7.89 23.36
CA GLN A 98 -15.60 -9.14 23.09
C GLN A 98 -14.72 -10.20 22.40
N ARG A 99 -13.43 -9.92 22.17
CA ARG A 99 -12.49 -10.80 21.43
C ARG A 99 -13.07 -11.27 20.10
N ARG A 100 -13.57 -10.33 19.31
CA ARG A 100 -14.12 -10.62 17.98
C ARG A 100 -13.35 -9.90 16.89
N ILE A 101 -13.34 -10.50 15.71
CA ILE A 101 -12.68 -10.01 14.52
C ILE A 101 -13.63 -10.03 13.32
N ALA A 102 -13.55 -9.04 12.46
CA ALA A 102 -14.30 -9.03 11.20
C ALA A 102 -13.41 -8.59 10.04
N TYR A 103 -13.57 -9.25 8.90
CA TYR A 103 -12.95 -8.80 7.65
C TYR A 103 -13.60 -7.52 7.15
N ARG A 104 -12.78 -6.51 6.90
CA ARG A 104 -13.18 -5.27 6.25
C ARG A 104 -12.78 -5.23 4.78
N GLU A 105 -11.53 -5.63 4.49
CA GLU A 105 -11.01 -5.70 3.13
C GLU A 105 -10.04 -6.86 3.01
N MET A 106 -10.05 -7.51 1.84
CA MET A 106 -9.10 -8.55 1.46
C MET A 106 -8.66 -8.33 0.02
N GLU A 107 -7.36 -8.37 -0.21
CA GLU A 107 -6.76 -8.44 -1.54
C GLU A 107 -5.87 -9.67 -1.60
N ALA A 108 -6.12 -10.56 -2.57
CA ALA A 108 -5.35 -11.80 -2.72
C ALA A 108 -4.45 -11.74 -3.95
N TYR A 109 -3.24 -12.29 -3.83
CA TYR A 109 -2.18 -12.21 -4.82
C TYR A 109 -1.70 -13.62 -5.20
N ALA A 110 -1.35 -13.78 -6.49
CA ALA A 110 -0.99 -15.08 -7.06
C ALA A 110 0.27 -15.68 -6.44
N GLN A 111 1.19 -14.86 -5.92
CA GLN A 111 2.46 -15.27 -5.34
C GLN A 111 2.54 -14.90 -3.86
N LEU A 112 3.57 -15.41 -3.16
CA LEU A 112 3.88 -15.06 -1.79
C LEU A 112 4.22 -13.56 -1.67
N ASP A 113 4.18 -13.05 -0.45
CA ASP A 113 4.61 -11.69 -0.09
C ASP A 113 3.92 -10.57 -0.87
N LEU A 114 2.64 -10.78 -1.21
CA LEU A 114 1.81 -9.85 -1.96
C LEU A 114 2.34 -9.57 -3.38
N GLN A 115 3.08 -10.53 -3.94
CA GLN A 115 3.66 -10.43 -5.27
C GLN A 115 2.74 -11.05 -6.34
N GLY A 116 3.08 -10.75 -7.62
CA GLY A 116 2.32 -11.22 -8.77
C GLY A 116 0.99 -10.51 -8.94
N ASP A 117 0.13 -11.09 -9.77
CA ASP A 117 -1.18 -10.50 -10.08
C ASP A 117 -2.11 -10.51 -8.88
N ARG A 118 -2.83 -9.40 -8.67
CA ARG A 118 -3.96 -9.39 -7.73
C ARG A 118 -5.13 -10.16 -8.34
N VAL A 119 -5.40 -11.34 -7.80
CA VAL A 119 -6.45 -12.26 -8.33
C VAL A 119 -7.82 -12.00 -7.75
N GLN A 120 -7.90 -11.39 -6.56
CA GLN A 120 -9.17 -11.09 -5.89
C GLN A 120 -9.07 -9.79 -5.09
N LYS A 121 -10.17 -9.05 -5.04
CA LYS A 121 -10.39 -7.94 -4.10
C LYS A 121 -11.83 -8.02 -3.59
N THR A 122 -11.97 -7.97 -2.26
CA THR A 122 -13.26 -7.92 -1.57
C THR A 122 -13.24 -6.81 -0.55
N ARG A 123 -14.29 -6.00 -0.48
CA ARG A 123 -14.49 -4.97 0.53
C ARG A 123 -15.88 -5.04 1.08
N ILE A 124 -16.00 -5.05 2.40
CA ILE A 124 -17.27 -5.16 3.13
C ILE A 124 -17.56 -3.82 3.81
N GLY A 125 -18.73 -3.25 3.63
CA GLY A 125 -19.14 -2.02 4.30
C GLY A 125 -19.22 -2.21 5.81
N GLU A 126 -18.93 -1.17 6.60
CA GLU A 126 -18.93 -1.23 8.08
C GLU A 126 -20.24 -1.80 8.65
N LYS A 127 -21.38 -1.48 8.03
CA LYS A 127 -22.71 -1.96 8.44
C LYS A 127 -22.94 -3.46 8.18
N ASN A 128 -22.11 -4.06 7.33
CA ASN A 128 -22.26 -5.45 6.87
C ASN A 128 -21.15 -6.36 7.40
N LEU A 129 -20.36 -5.89 8.37
CA LEU A 129 -19.30 -6.68 8.97
C LEU A 129 -19.85 -7.94 9.60
N LYS A 130 -19.24 -9.07 9.30
CA LYS A 130 -19.55 -10.35 9.92
C LYS A 130 -18.53 -10.64 10.99
N TRP A 131 -18.93 -10.50 12.23
CA TRP A 131 -18.12 -10.74 13.39
C TRP A 131 -17.93 -12.22 13.64
N MET A 132 -16.72 -12.63 13.96
CA MET A 132 -16.32 -13.99 14.30
C MET A 132 -15.60 -13.95 15.64
N ASP A 133 -15.81 -14.96 16.46
CA ASP A 133 -15.03 -15.16 17.69
C ASP A 133 -13.58 -15.48 17.32
N ALA A 134 -12.67 -15.00 18.16
CA ALA A 134 -11.22 -15.19 17.99
C ALA A 134 -10.62 -15.88 19.22
N PRO A 135 -10.82 -17.21 19.37
CA PRO A 135 -10.31 -17.95 20.51
C PRO A 135 -8.78 -17.88 20.60
N THR A 136 -8.25 -17.82 21.81
CA THR A 136 -6.81 -17.87 22.08
C THR A 136 -6.19 -19.12 21.45
N GLY A 137 -4.97 -19.00 20.93
CA GLY A 137 -4.25 -20.10 20.25
C GLY A 137 -4.70 -20.36 18.81
N THR A 138 -5.61 -19.55 18.27
CA THR A 138 -5.95 -19.56 16.85
C THR A 138 -5.28 -18.41 16.13
N VAL A 139 -5.12 -18.50 14.81
CA VAL A 139 -4.57 -17.41 13.98
C VAL A 139 -5.34 -16.10 14.21
N PHE A 140 -6.66 -16.14 14.28
CA PHE A 140 -7.46 -14.97 14.58
C PHE A 140 -7.26 -14.47 16.01
N GLY A 141 -7.10 -15.38 16.98
CA GLY A 141 -6.76 -15.04 18.36
C GLY A 141 -5.46 -14.27 18.46
N GLU A 142 -4.41 -14.72 17.78
CA GLU A 142 -3.10 -14.04 17.73
C GLU A 142 -3.18 -12.65 17.08
N ILE A 143 -3.99 -12.48 16.02
CA ILE A 143 -4.23 -11.17 15.40
C ILE A 143 -4.92 -10.23 16.38
N VAL A 144 -5.94 -10.71 17.11
CA VAL A 144 -6.68 -9.92 18.13
C VAL A 144 -5.76 -9.55 19.28
N ASP A 145 -4.99 -10.51 19.82
CA ASP A 145 -4.07 -10.27 20.92
C ASP A 145 -2.99 -9.25 20.56
N TYR A 146 -2.40 -9.39 19.37
CA TYR A 146 -1.45 -8.43 18.86
C TYR A 146 -2.05 -7.01 18.74
N ALA A 147 -3.20 -6.89 18.07
CA ALA A 147 -3.83 -5.60 17.82
C ALA A 147 -4.25 -4.90 19.13
N CYS A 148 -4.90 -5.62 20.03
CA CYS A 148 -5.39 -5.06 21.29
C CYS A 148 -4.26 -4.67 22.25
N LYS A 149 -3.12 -5.38 22.20
CA LYS A 149 -1.93 -5.06 23.00
C LYS A 149 -1.17 -3.85 22.49
N ASN A 150 -1.13 -3.65 21.15
CA ASN A 150 -0.24 -2.69 20.52
C ASN A 150 -0.96 -1.45 19.97
N VAL A 151 -2.29 -1.37 20.06
CA VAL A 151 -2.99 -0.14 19.66
C VAL A 151 -2.53 1.01 20.57
N PRO A 152 -2.05 2.12 20.00
CA PRO A 152 -1.59 3.26 20.80
C PRO A 152 -2.75 3.84 21.64
N ALA A 153 -2.51 4.05 22.93
CA ALA A 153 -3.48 4.69 23.82
C ALA A 153 -3.75 6.12 23.34
N GLY A 154 -5.01 6.51 23.26
CA GLY A 154 -5.41 7.88 22.94
C GLY A 154 -5.39 8.24 21.45
N LEU A 155 -5.29 7.28 20.54
CA LEU A 155 -5.53 7.56 19.12
C LEU A 155 -6.96 8.07 18.92
N PRO A 156 -7.12 9.22 18.24
CA PRO A 156 -8.44 9.64 17.78
C PRO A 156 -8.97 8.63 16.77
N PRO A 157 -10.30 8.48 16.63
CA PRO A 157 -10.89 7.66 15.58
C PRO A 157 -10.33 8.06 14.21
N ALA A 158 -9.99 7.06 13.39
CA ALA A 158 -9.58 7.30 12.03
C ALA A 158 -10.73 7.95 11.24
N THR A 159 -10.47 9.05 10.56
CA THR A 159 -11.41 9.63 9.60
C THR A 159 -11.51 8.71 8.39
N GLU A 160 -12.71 8.29 8.03
CA GLU A 160 -12.99 7.50 6.80
C GLU A 160 -13.01 8.38 5.55
#